data_453e90123fc4e890120225b725a705b5
#
_entry.id   453e90123fc4e890120225b725a705b5
#
_cell.length_a   1.000
_cell.length_b   1.000
_cell.length_c   1.000
_cell.angle_alpha   90.00
_cell.angle_beta   90.00
_cell.angle_gamma   90.00
#
_symmetry.space_group_name_H-M   'P 1'
#
loop_
_entity.id
_entity.type
_entity.pdbx_description
1 polymer ?
#
loop_
_entity_poly.entity_id
_entity_poly.type
_entity_poly.pdbx_seq_one_letter_code
_entity_poly.pdbx_strand_id
1 'polypeptide(L)'
;HILVESCSSGGNRFDLGMLCYSQQIWASDNTDPAERLKIQKGLSYLYPLSAIGAHVSDSPHQQTLRNSPLPTRFNAACFGCLGYEMDLKYLSAVEKKEIKRQIEFYKKYRRTFQYGRFYRLQPQKNNKEHFECLSGDGKEAIAGFFQTLASPSESYDFLPLAGLDPNSRYTVKTYPQSLFLKTFGGLVKHIMPFSLNPDGFLLRTANRYYALTDCVEEYEGFGDMLMAGIKLNNQFMGSHYNNKTRLLGDFGSNLYIIEKSCAS
;
A
#
# COMPACT_ATOMS: atom_id res chain seq x y z
N HIS A 1 -10.65 24.72 18.44
CA HIS A 1 -10.77 23.27 18.64
C HIS A 1 -9.40 22.65 18.50
N ILE A 2 -8.94 21.93 19.51
CA ILE A 2 -7.70 21.17 19.50
C ILE A 2 -8.07 19.71 19.22
N LEU A 3 -7.40 19.09 18.25
CA LEU A 3 -7.46 17.65 18.04
C LEU A 3 -6.38 16.98 18.88
N VAL A 4 -6.75 15.93 19.60
CA VAL A 4 -5.84 15.20 20.48
C VAL A 4 -5.67 13.78 19.96
N GLU A 5 -4.42 13.34 19.85
CA GLU A 5 -4.07 11.95 19.66
C GLU A 5 -3.53 11.37 20.97
N SER A 6 -4.12 10.27 21.44
CA SER A 6 -3.61 9.52 22.58
C SER A 6 -2.55 8.53 22.15
N CYS A 7 -1.51 8.34 22.97
CA CYS A 7 -0.43 7.38 22.68
C CYS A 7 -0.27 6.37 23.82
N SER A 8 0.01 6.84 25.03
CA SER A 8 0.26 6.01 26.22
C SER A 8 1.30 4.91 25.96
N SER A 9 2.51 5.32 25.55
CA SER A 9 3.64 4.41 25.28
C SER A 9 3.32 3.36 24.20
N GLY A 10 3.02 3.80 23.00
CA GLY A 10 2.83 2.93 21.84
C GLY A 10 1.49 2.19 21.80
N GLY A 11 0.40 2.86 22.19
CA GLY A 11 -0.96 2.34 22.04
C GLY A 11 -1.46 1.50 23.21
N ASN A 12 -0.79 1.53 24.37
CA ASN A 12 -1.20 0.78 25.58
C ASN A 12 -2.60 1.15 26.11
N ARG A 13 -3.15 2.29 25.69
CA ARG A 13 -4.51 2.73 26.03
C ARG A 13 -5.36 2.96 24.79
N PHE A 14 -5.34 1.98 23.90
CA PHE A 14 -6.26 1.96 22.77
C PHE A 14 -7.59 1.36 23.23
N ASP A 15 -8.45 2.20 23.75
CA ASP A 15 -9.76 1.81 24.29
C ASP A 15 -10.86 2.85 24.01
N LEU A 16 -12.12 2.42 24.10
CA LEU A 16 -13.28 3.28 23.85
C LEU A 16 -13.40 4.45 24.83
N GLY A 17 -12.92 4.26 26.06
CA GLY A 17 -12.90 5.33 27.07
C GLY A 17 -11.98 6.48 26.63
N MET A 18 -10.81 6.16 26.09
CA MET A 18 -9.89 7.17 25.56
C MET A 18 -10.43 7.87 24.33
N LEU A 19 -11.20 7.19 23.48
CA LEU A 19 -11.84 7.79 22.30
C LEU A 19 -12.89 8.85 22.65
N CYS A 20 -13.38 8.90 23.89
CA CYS A 20 -14.22 10.00 24.38
C CYS A 20 -13.45 11.32 24.50
N TYR A 21 -12.12 11.28 24.64
CA TYR A 21 -11.27 12.44 24.86
C TYR A 21 -10.33 12.74 23.70
N SER A 22 -9.99 11.72 22.90
CA SER A 22 -9.11 11.84 21.75
C SER A 22 -9.75 11.21 20.50
N GLN A 23 -9.68 11.91 19.38
CA GLN A 23 -10.33 11.49 18.14
C GLN A 23 -9.61 10.33 17.46
N GLN A 24 -8.31 10.17 17.74
CA GLN A 24 -7.50 9.05 17.26
C GLN A 24 -6.50 8.63 18.34
N ILE A 25 -6.00 7.42 18.19
CA ILE A 25 -5.05 6.82 19.10
C ILE A 25 -3.88 6.26 18.30
N TRP A 26 -2.65 6.52 18.79
CA TRP A 26 -1.44 5.91 18.25
C TRP A 26 -1.46 4.40 18.49
N ALA A 27 -1.43 3.63 17.41
CA ALA A 27 -1.67 2.20 17.49
C ALA A 27 -0.46 1.40 18.00
N SER A 28 0.75 1.83 17.65
CA SER A 28 2.01 1.18 18.04
C SER A 28 3.21 1.99 17.56
N ASP A 29 4.27 2.04 18.35
CA ASP A 29 5.58 2.59 17.95
C ASP A 29 6.27 1.72 16.89
N ASN A 30 5.78 0.51 16.65
CA ASN A 30 6.23 -0.30 15.54
C ASN A 30 5.51 0.12 14.25
N THR A 31 6.17 0.98 13.48
CA THR A 31 5.68 1.51 12.19
C THR A 31 6.17 0.74 10.96
N ASP A 32 6.82 -0.40 11.17
CA ASP A 32 7.17 -1.32 10.09
C ASP A 32 5.89 -1.75 9.32
N PRO A 33 5.83 -1.58 7.99
CA PRO A 33 4.59 -1.81 7.25
C PRO A 33 4.08 -3.26 7.36
N ALA A 34 4.96 -4.26 7.42
CA ALA A 34 4.54 -5.66 7.54
C ALA A 34 3.94 -5.95 8.93
N GLU A 35 4.42 -5.29 9.98
CA GLU A 35 3.83 -5.41 11.32
C GLU A 35 2.56 -4.56 11.42
N ARG A 36 2.54 -3.38 10.81
CA ARG A 36 1.35 -2.50 10.81
C ARG A 36 0.15 -3.14 10.11
N LEU A 37 0.34 -3.94 9.08
CA LEU A 37 -0.76 -4.72 8.49
C LEU A 37 -1.46 -5.58 9.54
N LYS A 38 -0.71 -6.27 10.40
CA LYS A 38 -1.26 -7.10 11.48
C LYS A 38 -1.91 -6.27 12.58
N ILE A 39 -1.24 -5.19 13.01
CA ILE A 39 -1.71 -4.29 14.07
C ILE A 39 -3.01 -3.60 13.65
N GLN A 40 -3.05 -2.99 12.46
CA GLN A 40 -4.23 -2.31 11.95
C GLN A 40 -5.38 -3.28 11.70
N LYS A 41 -5.11 -4.47 11.15
CA LYS A 41 -6.10 -5.55 10.99
C LYS A 41 -6.69 -5.95 12.33
N GLY A 42 -5.86 -6.17 13.35
CA GLY A 42 -6.29 -6.54 14.69
C GLY A 42 -7.18 -5.47 15.34
N LEU A 43 -6.73 -4.22 15.33
CA LEU A 43 -7.50 -3.10 15.89
C LEU A 43 -8.82 -2.87 15.16
N SER A 44 -8.84 -3.08 13.84
CA SER A 44 -10.04 -2.86 13.01
C SER A 44 -11.22 -3.80 13.30
N TYR A 45 -11.04 -4.83 14.12
CA TYR A 45 -12.16 -5.65 14.59
C TYR A 45 -13.04 -4.92 15.62
N LEU A 46 -12.47 -3.94 16.33
CA LEU A 46 -13.15 -3.20 17.40
C LEU A 46 -13.29 -1.71 17.10
N TYR A 47 -12.39 -1.15 16.28
CA TYR A 47 -12.28 0.30 16.08
C TYR A 47 -12.30 0.65 14.59
N PRO A 48 -12.91 1.81 14.22
CA PRO A 48 -12.86 2.29 12.84
C PRO A 48 -11.44 2.74 12.48
N LEU A 49 -11.10 2.69 11.19
CA LEU A 49 -9.79 3.14 10.70
C LEU A 49 -9.51 4.61 11.01
N SER A 50 -10.57 5.43 11.12
CA SER A 50 -10.46 6.85 11.50
C SER A 50 -9.95 7.07 12.93
N ALA A 51 -9.95 6.04 13.77
CA ALA A 51 -9.39 6.12 15.12
C ALA A 51 -7.93 5.62 15.20
N ILE A 52 -7.39 5.04 14.14
CA ILE A 52 -6.10 4.36 14.14
C ILE A 52 -5.03 5.28 13.52
N GLY A 53 -4.14 5.84 14.34
CA GLY A 53 -2.96 6.58 13.86
C GLY A 53 -2.00 5.65 13.09
N ALA A 54 -1.60 6.04 11.88
CA ALA A 54 -0.75 5.24 11.00
C ALA A 54 0.26 6.13 10.26
N HIS A 55 1.55 5.84 10.44
CA HIS A 55 2.62 6.66 9.86
C HIS A 55 3.50 5.89 8.87
N VAL A 56 3.98 6.63 7.89
CA VAL A 56 5.07 6.24 7.01
C VAL A 56 6.38 6.61 7.70
N SER A 57 7.18 5.64 8.10
CA SER A 57 8.43 5.84 8.81
C SER A 57 9.66 5.64 7.92
N ASP A 58 10.85 5.80 8.47
CA ASP A 58 12.12 5.56 7.79
C ASP A 58 12.35 4.09 7.43
N SER A 59 13.30 3.85 6.53
CA SER A 59 13.78 2.53 6.14
C SER A 59 15.31 2.59 6.03
N PRO A 60 16.05 1.66 6.70
CA PRO A 60 15.56 0.54 7.51
C PRO A 60 14.80 0.99 8.76
N HIS A 61 13.81 0.18 9.17
CA HIS A 61 12.97 0.48 10.33
C HIS A 61 13.76 0.29 11.64
N GLN A 62 13.65 1.23 12.56
CA GLN A 62 14.47 1.29 13.78
C GLN A 62 14.34 0.09 14.73
N GLN A 63 13.18 -0.56 14.78
CA GLN A 63 12.97 -1.72 15.67
C GLN A 63 13.23 -3.06 14.97
N THR A 64 12.84 -3.19 13.70
CA THR A 64 12.92 -4.46 12.97
C THR A 64 14.15 -4.57 12.08
N LEU A 65 14.85 -3.47 11.85
CA LEU A 65 15.96 -3.32 10.87
C LEU A 65 15.55 -3.70 9.44
N ARG A 66 14.25 -3.83 9.18
CA ARG A 66 13.71 -4.22 7.89
C ARG A 66 13.76 -3.07 6.90
N ASN A 67 14.24 -3.38 5.70
CA ASN A 67 14.11 -2.48 4.57
C ASN A 67 12.77 -2.74 3.88
N SER A 68 11.99 -1.68 3.70
CA SER A 68 10.69 -1.75 3.02
C SER A 68 10.56 -0.62 1.99
N PRO A 69 9.95 -0.89 0.83
CA PRO A 69 9.73 0.12 -0.19
C PRO A 69 8.88 1.29 0.33
N LEU A 70 9.22 2.52 -0.08
CA LEU A 70 8.42 3.71 0.27
C LEU A 70 6.94 3.56 -0.15
N PRO A 71 6.61 3.02 -1.34
CA PRO A 71 5.22 2.74 -1.67
C PRO A 71 4.53 1.81 -0.67
N THR A 72 5.16 0.74 -0.22
CA THR A 72 4.53 -0.19 0.72
C THR A 72 4.31 0.43 2.10
N ARG A 73 5.24 1.26 2.57
CA ARG A 73 5.07 2.01 3.82
C ARG A 73 3.82 2.90 3.76
N PHE A 74 3.64 3.60 2.65
CA PHE A 74 2.43 4.40 2.40
C PHE A 74 1.18 3.53 2.24
N ASN A 75 1.25 2.49 1.41
CA ASN A 75 0.09 1.62 1.11
C ASN A 75 -0.47 0.96 2.38
N ALA A 76 0.39 0.61 3.34
CA ALA A 76 -0.06 0.13 4.64
C ALA A 76 -0.63 1.26 5.51
N ALA A 77 0.02 2.42 5.57
CA ALA A 77 -0.37 3.53 6.43
C ALA A 77 -1.67 4.22 5.96
N CYS A 78 -2.01 4.19 4.66
CA CYS A 78 -3.24 4.83 4.18
C CYS A 78 -4.53 4.15 4.69
N PHE A 79 -4.45 2.91 5.18
CA PHE A 79 -5.55 2.24 5.89
C PHE A 79 -5.57 2.64 7.39
N GLY A 80 -5.54 3.94 7.64
CA GLY A 80 -5.60 4.59 8.94
C GLY A 80 -5.54 6.11 8.81
N CYS A 81 -5.29 6.82 9.91
CA CYS A 81 -5.02 8.26 9.90
C CYS A 81 -3.57 8.48 9.50
N LEU A 82 -3.35 8.82 8.23
CA LEU A 82 -2.02 8.92 7.63
C LEU A 82 -1.20 10.06 8.23
N GLY A 83 0.03 9.74 8.62
CA GLY A 83 1.11 10.68 8.91
C GLY A 83 2.44 10.25 8.31
N TYR A 84 3.45 11.12 8.40
CA TYR A 84 4.82 10.84 7.98
C TYR A 84 5.77 11.12 9.15
N GLU A 85 6.57 10.12 9.49
CA GLU A 85 7.50 10.11 10.61
C GLU A 85 8.90 9.77 10.10
N MET A 86 9.54 10.74 9.44
CA MET A 86 10.86 10.59 8.88
C MET A 86 11.57 11.93 8.69
N ASP A 87 12.90 11.92 8.66
CA ASP A 87 13.66 13.14 8.37
C ASP A 87 13.71 13.42 6.86
N LEU A 88 12.94 14.42 6.45
CA LEU A 88 12.82 14.83 5.04
C LEU A 88 14.14 15.34 4.43
N LYS A 89 15.17 15.65 5.24
CA LYS A 89 16.46 16.12 4.75
C LYS A 89 17.20 15.06 3.95
N TYR A 90 17.06 13.79 4.36
CA TYR A 90 17.75 12.66 3.74
C TYR A 90 17.05 12.09 2.50
N LEU A 91 15.83 12.53 2.23
CA LEU A 91 15.06 12.08 1.08
C LEU A 91 15.58 12.69 -0.23
N SER A 92 15.66 11.87 -1.26
CA SER A 92 15.93 12.28 -2.63
C SER A 92 14.78 13.15 -3.19
N ALA A 93 15.04 13.86 -4.28
CA ALA A 93 14.00 14.64 -4.97
C ALA A 93 12.85 13.75 -5.48
N VAL A 94 13.18 12.52 -5.90
CA VAL A 94 12.19 11.54 -6.38
C VAL A 94 11.30 11.06 -5.23
N GLU A 95 11.87 10.74 -4.07
CA GLU A 95 11.10 10.35 -2.88
C GLU A 95 10.19 11.47 -2.40
N LYS A 96 10.67 12.71 -2.38
CA LYS A 96 9.83 13.88 -2.03
C LYS A 96 8.67 14.06 -3.01
N LYS A 97 8.90 13.85 -4.31
CA LYS A 97 7.85 13.88 -5.33
C LYS A 97 6.84 12.75 -5.14
N GLU A 98 7.32 11.55 -4.80
CA GLU A 98 6.46 10.41 -4.49
C GLU A 98 5.59 10.67 -3.27
N ILE A 99 6.15 11.15 -2.16
CA ILE A 99 5.41 11.53 -0.94
C ILE A 99 4.33 12.58 -1.26
N LYS A 100 4.65 13.57 -2.08
CA LYS A 100 3.65 14.57 -2.49
C LYS A 100 2.45 13.91 -3.19
N ARG A 101 2.69 12.99 -4.14
CA ARG A 101 1.64 12.24 -4.83
C ARG A 101 0.83 11.37 -3.86
N GLN A 102 1.49 10.72 -2.90
CA GLN A 102 0.86 9.91 -1.86
C GLN A 102 -0.08 10.74 -0.98
N ILE A 103 0.36 11.93 -0.57
CA ILE A 103 -0.47 12.86 0.21
C ILE A 103 -1.68 13.34 -0.62
N GLU A 104 -1.50 13.68 -1.90
CA GLU A 104 -2.58 14.07 -2.79
C GLU A 104 -3.59 12.93 -2.98
N PHE A 105 -3.12 11.72 -3.19
CA PHE A 105 -3.95 10.52 -3.27
C PHE A 105 -4.74 10.29 -1.98
N TYR A 106 -4.08 10.32 -0.82
CA TYR A 106 -4.77 10.14 0.45
C TYR A 106 -5.82 11.23 0.70
N LYS A 107 -5.52 12.49 0.39
CA LYS A 107 -6.48 13.59 0.52
C LYS A 107 -7.72 13.40 -0.36
N LYS A 108 -7.53 12.87 -1.59
CA LYS A 108 -8.64 12.55 -2.51
C LYS A 108 -9.55 11.48 -1.93
N TYR A 109 -8.98 10.37 -1.44
CA TYR A 109 -9.70 9.19 -1.00
C TYR A 109 -9.87 9.09 0.52
N ARG A 110 -9.50 10.12 1.28
CA ARG A 110 -9.54 10.12 2.74
C ARG A 110 -10.90 9.72 3.32
N ARG A 111 -11.99 10.18 2.72
CA ARG A 111 -13.34 9.82 3.19
C ARG A 111 -13.61 8.33 3.03
N THR A 112 -13.18 7.74 1.95
CA THR A 112 -13.30 6.30 1.70
C THR A 112 -12.46 5.50 2.68
N PHE A 113 -11.21 5.91 2.96
CA PHE A 113 -10.37 5.25 3.97
C PHE A 113 -10.92 5.36 5.39
N GLN A 114 -11.38 6.55 5.80
CA GLN A 114 -11.75 6.80 7.20
C GLN A 114 -13.21 6.48 7.53
N TYR A 115 -14.12 6.60 6.57
CA TYR A 115 -15.55 6.49 6.78
C TYR A 115 -16.25 5.47 5.87
N GLY A 116 -15.51 4.84 4.97
CA GLY A 116 -15.99 3.72 4.16
C GLY A 116 -16.10 2.42 4.98
N ARG A 117 -16.67 1.42 4.35
CA ARG A 117 -16.68 0.05 4.92
C ARG A 117 -15.32 -0.59 4.70
N PHE A 118 -14.69 -1.02 5.78
CA PHE A 118 -13.40 -1.72 5.72
C PHE A 118 -13.62 -3.23 5.66
N TYR A 119 -13.05 -3.86 4.64
CA TYR A 119 -13.04 -5.31 4.46
C TYR A 119 -11.63 -5.85 4.66
N ARG A 120 -11.50 -6.83 5.54
CA ARG A 120 -10.32 -7.68 5.73
C ARG A 120 -10.51 -8.90 4.85
N LEU A 121 -10.00 -8.82 3.63
CA LEU A 121 -10.22 -9.85 2.62
C LEU A 121 -9.31 -11.05 2.89
N GLN A 122 -9.85 -12.26 2.73
CA GLN A 122 -9.10 -13.49 2.96
C GLN A 122 -8.10 -13.71 1.83
N PRO A 123 -6.78 -13.73 2.10
CA PRO A 123 -5.79 -14.03 1.07
C PRO A 123 -5.81 -15.52 0.72
N GLN A 124 -5.52 -15.84 -0.54
CA GLN A 124 -5.39 -17.22 -1.00
C GLN A 124 -4.07 -17.88 -0.59
N LYS A 125 -3.08 -17.08 -0.17
CA LYS A 125 -1.73 -17.51 0.21
C LYS A 125 -1.32 -16.86 1.52
N ASN A 126 -0.59 -17.58 2.35
CA ASN A 126 -0.17 -17.13 3.68
C ASN A 126 0.83 -15.95 3.67
N ASN A 127 1.49 -15.69 2.55
CA ASN A 127 2.41 -14.58 2.38
C ASN A 127 1.74 -13.33 1.78
N LYS A 128 0.42 -13.29 1.70
CA LYS A 128 -0.36 -12.16 1.19
C LYS A 128 -1.31 -11.62 2.26
N GLU A 129 -1.62 -10.34 2.17
CA GLU A 129 -2.71 -9.69 2.90
C GLU A 129 -3.49 -8.79 1.94
N HIS A 130 -4.79 -8.70 2.14
CA HIS A 130 -5.67 -7.89 1.30
C HIS A 130 -6.61 -7.07 2.16
N PHE A 131 -6.64 -5.77 1.91
CA PHE A 131 -7.55 -4.83 2.53
C PHE A 131 -8.38 -4.11 1.47
N GLU A 132 -9.58 -3.71 1.82
CA GLU A 132 -10.40 -2.87 0.97
C GLU A 132 -11.20 -1.88 1.81
N CYS A 133 -11.27 -0.63 1.35
CA CYS A 133 -12.21 0.37 1.84
C CYS A 133 -13.18 0.72 0.71
N LEU A 134 -14.46 0.45 0.93
CA LEU A 134 -15.55 0.80 0.01
C LEU A 134 -16.27 2.05 0.52
N SER A 135 -16.47 3.05 -0.35
CA SER A 135 -17.21 4.26 -0.02
C SER A 135 -18.64 3.96 0.43
N GLY A 136 -19.22 4.83 1.25
CA GLY A 136 -20.56 4.63 1.80
C GLY A 136 -21.66 4.53 0.74
N ASP A 137 -21.46 5.15 -0.43
CA ASP A 137 -22.38 5.10 -1.57
C ASP A 137 -22.08 3.96 -2.56
N GLY A 138 -21.03 3.18 -2.32
CA GLY A 138 -20.64 2.03 -3.15
C GLY A 138 -20.06 2.39 -4.52
N LYS A 139 -19.74 3.66 -4.77
CA LYS A 139 -19.25 4.12 -6.09
C LYS A 139 -17.76 4.01 -6.28
N GLU A 140 -17.01 4.05 -5.20
CA GLU A 140 -15.56 3.88 -5.24
C GLU A 140 -15.06 2.96 -4.13
N ALA A 141 -13.99 2.24 -4.41
CA ALA A 141 -13.25 1.50 -3.39
C ALA A 141 -11.75 1.62 -3.63
N ILE A 142 -10.98 1.44 -2.55
CA ILE A 142 -9.52 1.31 -2.63
C ILE A 142 -9.16 -0.04 -2.04
N ALA A 143 -8.54 -0.90 -2.85
CA ALA A 143 -8.05 -2.20 -2.41
C ALA A 143 -6.52 -2.22 -2.33
N GLY A 144 -5.99 -2.82 -1.28
CA GLY A 144 -4.56 -3.04 -1.05
C GLY A 144 -4.19 -4.51 -1.22
N PHE A 145 -3.20 -4.76 -2.05
CA PHE A 145 -2.53 -6.05 -2.19
C PHE A 145 -1.15 -5.94 -1.54
N PHE A 146 -0.87 -6.78 -0.55
CA PHE A 146 0.40 -6.77 0.17
C PHE A 146 1.05 -8.14 0.12
N GLN A 147 2.34 -8.17 -0.16
CA GLN A 147 3.17 -9.35 -0.11
C GLN A 147 4.18 -9.21 1.02
N THR A 148 4.28 -10.20 1.91
CA THR A 148 5.30 -10.19 2.96
C THR A 148 6.64 -10.68 2.42
N LEU A 149 6.78 -11.96 2.13
CA LEU A 149 7.98 -12.54 1.49
C LEU A 149 7.61 -13.10 0.12
N ALA A 150 8.46 -12.86 -0.85
CA ALA A 150 8.32 -13.50 -2.16
C ALA A 150 8.64 -14.98 -2.04
N SER A 151 7.83 -15.82 -2.69
CA SER A 151 8.11 -17.26 -2.81
C SER A 151 8.47 -17.58 -4.25
N PRO A 152 9.45 -18.43 -4.50
CA PRO A 152 9.82 -18.81 -5.85
C PRO A 152 8.69 -19.61 -6.51
N SER A 153 8.51 -19.40 -7.81
CA SER A 153 7.55 -20.15 -8.64
C SER A 153 6.10 -20.12 -8.12
N GLU A 154 5.68 -19.01 -7.54
CA GLU A 154 4.28 -18.85 -7.11
C GLU A 154 3.32 -18.93 -8.31
N SER A 155 2.16 -19.53 -8.05
CA SER A 155 1.02 -19.46 -8.96
C SER A 155 0.48 -18.03 -9.07
N TYR A 156 -0.45 -17.80 -9.99
CA TYR A 156 -1.09 -16.49 -10.16
C TYR A 156 -1.60 -15.91 -8.84
N ASP A 157 -1.55 -14.58 -8.75
CA ASP A 157 -2.19 -13.83 -7.69
C ASP A 157 -3.60 -13.42 -8.12
N PHE A 158 -4.48 -13.38 -7.14
CA PHE A 158 -5.83 -12.85 -7.31
C PHE A 158 -6.07 -11.73 -6.30
N LEU A 159 -6.73 -10.67 -6.75
CA LEU A 159 -7.24 -9.62 -5.89
C LEU A 159 -8.72 -9.90 -5.63
N PRO A 160 -9.09 -10.35 -4.43
CA PRO A 160 -10.50 -10.42 -4.03
C PRO A 160 -11.04 -9.01 -3.81
N LEU A 161 -12.33 -8.80 -4.08
CA LEU A 161 -13.05 -7.57 -3.74
C LEU A 161 -14.34 -7.93 -2.99
N ALA A 162 -14.93 -6.95 -2.28
CA ALA A 162 -16.15 -7.17 -1.52
C ALA A 162 -17.10 -5.96 -1.55
N GLY A 163 -18.38 -6.23 -1.36
CA GLY A 163 -19.41 -5.21 -1.15
C GLY A 163 -19.77 -4.37 -2.37
N LEU A 164 -19.25 -4.67 -3.55
CA LEU A 164 -19.64 -4.03 -4.80
C LEU A 164 -21.09 -4.41 -5.16
N ASP A 165 -21.78 -3.53 -5.88
CA ASP A 165 -23.10 -3.83 -6.45
C ASP A 165 -22.94 -4.88 -7.58
N PRO A 166 -23.50 -6.09 -7.45
CA PRO A 166 -23.30 -7.17 -8.40
C PRO A 166 -23.67 -6.81 -9.85
N ASN A 167 -24.68 -5.96 -10.01
CA ASN A 167 -25.26 -5.59 -11.30
C ASN A 167 -24.65 -4.33 -11.92
N SER A 168 -23.71 -3.71 -11.25
CA SER A 168 -23.03 -2.51 -11.75
C SER A 168 -21.66 -2.83 -12.32
N ARG A 169 -21.28 -2.07 -13.36
CA ARG A 169 -19.92 -2.15 -13.92
C ARG A 169 -18.96 -1.27 -13.13
N TYR A 170 -17.74 -1.75 -12.99
CA TYR A 170 -16.65 -1.03 -12.35
C TYR A 170 -15.38 -1.14 -13.19
N THR A 171 -14.57 -0.09 -13.14
CA THR A 171 -13.18 -0.11 -13.59
C THR A 171 -12.27 -0.29 -12.39
N VAL A 172 -11.21 -1.05 -12.54
CA VAL A 172 -10.18 -1.30 -11.52
C VAL A 172 -8.83 -0.95 -12.10
N LYS A 173 -8.12 -0.01 -11.48
CA LYS A 173 -6.81 0.48 -11.96
C LYS A 173 -5.79 0.46 -10.84
N THR A 174 -4.58 0.00 -11.13
CA THR A 174 -3.47 0.14 -10.19
C THR A 174 -3.16 1.62 -9.95
N TYR A 175 -2.99 2.02 -8.70
CA TYR A 175 -2.41 3.32 -8.37
C TYR A 175 -0.94 3.33 -8.80
N PRO A 176 -0.52 4.23 -9.72
CA PRO A 176 0.85 4.29 -10.18
C PRO A 176 1.80 4.65 -9.04
N GLN A 177 2.81 3.83 -8.81
CA GLN A 177 3.81 4.05 -7.77
C GLN A 177 5.22 4.02 -8.33
N SER A 178 6.16 4.68 -7.65
CA SER A 178 7.56 4.73 -8.07
C SER A 178 8.33 3.51 -7.60
N LEU A 179 9.04 2.88 -8.53
CA LEU A 179 9.99 1.81 -8.25
C LEU A 179 11.41 2.39 -8.25
N PHE A 180 12.08 2.31 -7.11
CA PHE A 180 13.42 2.86 -6.96
C PHE A 180 14.46 1.84 -7.43
N LEU A 181 15.36 2.25 -8.33
CA LEU A 181 16.37 1.38 -8.93
C LEU A 181 17.24 0.67 -7.89
N LYS A 182 17.48 1.31 -6.74
CA LYS A 182 18.21 0.74 -5.62
C LYS A 182 17.58 -0.57 -5.11
N THR A 183 16.27 -0.72 -5.21
CA THR A 183 15.55 -1.93 -4.77
C THR A 183 15.94 -3.15 -5.61
N PHE A 184 16.32 -2.95 -6.86
CA PHE A 184 16.65 -4.04 -7.77
C PHE A 184 18.11 -4.52 -7.66
N GLY A 185 19.02 -3.73 -7.06
CA GLY A 185 20.40 -4.09 -6.92
C GLY A 185 21.04 -4.54 -8.25
N GLY A 186 21.70 -5.69 -8.25
CA GLY A 186 22.31 -6.28 -9.45
C GLY A 186 21.33 -6.77 -10.51
N LEU A 187 20.01 -6.83 -10.21
CA LEU A 187 18.98 -7.25 -11.17
C LEU A 187 18.66 -6.18 -12.21
N VAL A 188 19.16 -4.96 -12.05
CA VAL A 188 19.02 -3.89 -13.06
C VAL A 188 19.50 -4.34 -14.43
N LYS A 189 20.49 -5.24 -14.50
CA LYS A 189 20.97 -5.85 -15.75
C LYS A 189 19.91 -6.64 -16.54
N HIS A 190 18.84 -7.12 -15.89
CA HIS A 190 17.75 -7.85 -16.55
C HIS A 190 16.69 -6.93 -17.13
N ILE A 191 16.71 -5.66 -16.76
CA ILE A 191 15.78 -4.63 -17.22
C ILE A 191 16.46 -3.70 -18.22
N MET A 192 17.76 -3.46 -18.04
CA MET A 192 18.60 -2.61 -18.92
C MET A 192 19.65 -3.45 -19.65
N PRO A 193 20.03 -3.07 -20.89
CA PRO A 193 20.94 -3.85 -21.73
C PRO A 193 22.41 -3.83 -21.27
N PHE A 194 22.70 -3.25 -20.12
CA PHE A 194 24.06 -3.14 -19.57
C PHE A 194 24.08 -3.40 -18.08
N SER A 195 25.20 -3.95 -17.60
CA SER A 195 25.40 -4.22 -16.18
C SER A 195 25.86 -2.94 -15.47
N LEU A 196 25.10 -2.55 -14.42
CA LEU A 196 25.47 -1.47 -13.52
C LEU A 196 25.89 -2.03 -12.16
N ASN A 197 26.94 -1.47 -11.58
CA ASN A 197 27.27 -1.76 -10.19
C ASN A 197 26.20 -1.12 -9.28
N PRO A 198 25.43 -1.89 -8.49
CA PRO A 198 24.36 -1.37 -7.64
C PRO A 198 24.85 -0.35 -6.60
N ASP A 199 26.10 -0.45 -6.16
CA ASP A 199 26.73 0.47 -5.21
C ASP A 199 27.55 1.57 -5.89
N GLY A 200 27.63 1.55 -7.23
CA GLY A 200 28.38 2.49 -8.03
C GLY A 200 27.81 3.91 -8.02
N PHE A 201 28.70 4.89 -8.23
CA PHE A 201 28.35 6.32 -8.27
C PHE A 201 27.21 6.61 -9.28
N LEU A 202 27.22 5.96 -10.44
CA LEU A 202 26.20 6.16 -11.47
C LEU A 202 24.81 5.77 -10.99
N LEU A 203 24.64 4.59 -10.38
CA LEU A 203 23.34 4.13 -9.89
C LEU A 203 22.88 4.93 -8.67
N ARG A 204 23.80 5.32 -7.79
CA ARG A 204 23.51 6.22 -6.66
C ARG A 204 23.01 7.58 -7.14
N THR A 205 23.60 8.13 -8.18
CA THR A 205 23.18 9.41 -8.77
C THR A 205 21.84 9.24 -9.49
N ALA A 206 21.66 8.19 -10.30
CA ALA A 206 20.40 7.93 -10.98
C ALA A 206 19.22 7.79 -10.00
N ASN A 207 19.39 7.05 -8.89
CA ASN A 207 18.36 6.90 -7.85
C ASN A 207 17.92 8.24 -7.22
N ARG A 208 18.76 9.25 -7.29
CA ARG A 208 18.45 10.57 -6.71
C ARG A 208 17.46 11.36 -7.56
N TYR A 209 17.39 11.09 -8.85
CA TYR A 209 16.64 11.88 -9.83
C TYR A 209 15.66 11.05 -10.66
N TYR A 210 15.75 9.72 -10.62
CA TYR A 210 14.98 8.83 -11.48
C TYR A 210 14.42 7.63 -10.70
N ALA A 211 13.16 7.31 -10.99
CA ALA A 211 12.52 6.07 -10.60
C ALA A 211 11.73 5.51 -11.79
N LEU A 212 11.58 4.21 -11.83
CA LEU A 212 10.68 3.55 -12.77
C LEU A 212 9.24 3.71 -12.27
N THR A 213 8.28 3.65 -13.17
CA THR A 213 6.87 3.50 -12.81
C THR A 213 6.54 2.02 -12.79
N ASP A 214 5.83 1.58 -11.76
CA ASP A 214 5.33 0.21 -11.67
C ASP A 214 4.35 -0.10 -12.82
N CYS A 215 4.16 -1.39 -13.09
CA CYS A 215 3.14 -1.86 -14.01
C CYS A 215 1.77 -1.30 -13.62
N VAL A 216 1.12 -0.64 -14.57
CA VAL A 216 -0.26 -0.18 -14.39
C VAL A 216 -1.19 -1.20 -15.00
N GLU A 217 -1.98 -1.84 -14.15
CA GLU A 217 -2.99 -2.81 -14.54
C GLU A 217 -4.36 -2.12 -14.62
N GLU A 218 -5.15 -2.53 -15.58
CA GLU A 218 -6.52 -2.05 -15.76
C GLU A 218 -7.45 -3.23 -16.04
N TYR A 219 -8.56 -3.29 -15.31
CA TYR A 219 -9.58 -4.32 -15.44
C TYR A 219 -10.96 -3.67 -15.44
N GLU A 220 -11.91 -4.33 -16.08
CA GLU A 220 -13.30 -3.90 -16.11
C GLU A 220 -14.21 -5.11 -15.99
N GLY A 221 -15.32 -4.96 -15.26
CA GLY A 221 -16.29 -6.04 -15.11
C GLY A 221 -17.48 -5.64 -14.26
N PHE A 222 -18.45 -6.54 -14.18
CA PHE A 222 -19.54 -6.42 -13.22
C PHE A 222 -19.07 -6.73 -11.80
N GLY A 223 -19.76 -6.16 -10.79
CA GLY A 223 -19.34 -6.29 -9.41
C GLY A 223 -19.28 -7.74 -8.94
N ASP A 224 -20.21 -8.60 -9.36
CA ASP A 224 -20.20 -10.05 -9.03
C ASP A 224 -18.95 -10.74 -9.58
N MET A 225 -18.58 -10.47 -10.84
CA MET A 225 -17.38 -11.01 -11.47
C MET A 225 -16.11 -10.55 -10.75
N LEU A 226 -16.02 -9.26 -10.43
CA LEU A 226 -14.85 -8.69 -9.76
C LEU A 226 -14.71 -9.21 -8.33
N MET A 227 -15.82 -9.41 -7.61
CA MET A 227 -15.83 -10.00 -6.26
C MET A 227 -15.46 -11.49 -6.27
N ALA A 228 -15.62 -12.20 -7.37
CA ALA A 228 -15.10 -13.57 -7.52
C ALA A 228 -13.57 -13.64 -7.54
N GLY A 229 -12.91 -12.50 -7.76
CA GLY A 229 -11.46 -12.32 -7.73
C GLY A 229 -10.85 -12.00 -9.10
N ILE A 230 -10.06 -10.95 -9.12
CA ILE A 230 -9.37 -10.47 -10.32
C ILE A 230 -8.02 -11.18 -10.43
N LYS A 231 -7.79 -11.93 -11.51
CA LYS A 231 -6.48 -12.49 -11.80
C LYS A 231 -5.54 -11.36 -12.18
N LEU A 232 -4.52 -11.12 -11.35
CA LEU A 232 -3.52 -10.10 -11.57
C LEU A 232 -2.46 -10.54 -12.58
N ASN A 233 -1.76 -9.56 -13.17
CA ASN A 233 -0.60 -9.82 -14.03
C ASN A 233 0.49 -10.59 -13.25
N ASN A 234 1.32 -11.30 -13.99
CA ASN A 234 2.38 -12.10 -13.38
C ASN A 234 3.41 -11.22 -12.65
N GLN A 235 3.94 -11.73 -11.55
CA GLN A 235 5.12 -11.16 -10.92
C GLN A 235 6.39 -11.55 -11.66
N PHE A 236 7.40 -10.69 -11.57
CA PHE A 236 8.75 -11.01 -12.06
C PHE A 236 9.38 -12.11 -11.19
N MET A 237 9.81 -13.17 -11.85
CA MET A 237 10.43 -14.34 -11.22
C MET A 237 11.84 -14.61 -11.79
N GLY A 238 12.57 -13.54 -12.14
CA GLY A 238 13.95 -13.63 -12.63
C GLY A 238 14.09 -13.71 -14.16
N SER A 239 13.01 -13.87 -14.90
CA SER A 239 13.00 -13.92 -16.38
C SER A 239 11.69 -13.36 -16.94
N HIS A 240 11.67 -13.13 -18.27
CA HIS A 240 10.47 -12.72 -19.01
C HIS A 240 9.85 -11.40 -18.54
N TYR A 241 10.68 -10.40 -18.23
CA TYR A 241 10.20 -9.06 -17.93
C TYR A 241 9.57 -8.41 -19.15
N ASN A 242 8.40 -7.79 -18.95
CA ASN A 242 7.74 -6.93 -19.93
C ASN A 242 6.95 -5.83 -19.18
N ASN A 243 6.34 -4.90 -19.91
CA ASN A 243 5.62 -3.76 -19.31
C ASN A 243 4.33 -4.13 -18.54
N LYS A 244 3.91 -5.39 -18.59
CA LYS A 244 2.79 -5.93 -17.79
C LYS A 244 3.26 -6.72 -16.56
N THR A 245 4.58 -6.89 -16.38
CA THR A 245 5.14 -7.66 -15.26
C THR A 245 5.15 -6.82 -14.00
N ARG A 246 4.54 -7.31 -12.92
CA ARG A 246 4.61 -6.66 -11.61
C ARG A 246 5.96 -6.92 -10.93
N LEU A 247 6.54 -5.88 -10.34
CA LEU A 247 7.83 -5.93 -9.66
C LEU A 247 7.64 -5.71 -8.16
N LEU A 248 7.11 -6.70 -7.45
CA LEU A 248 6.82 -6.57 -6.02
C LEU A 248 8.02 -6.86 -5.11
N GLY A 249 8.58 -8.07 -5.21
CA GLY A 249 9.62 -8.53 -4.29
C GLY A 249 9.14 -8.69 -2.84
N ASP A 250 10.08 -8.83 -1.90
CA ASP A 250 9.77 -8.87 -0.47
C ASP A 250 9.19 -7.53 -0.01
N PHE A 251 8.16 -7.62 0.80
CA PHE A 251 7.42 -6.47 1.34
C PHE A 251 6.87 -5.54 0.25
N GLY A 252 6.61 -6.08 -0.95
CA GLY A 252 5.99 -5.34 -2.04
C GLY A 252 4.48 -5.18 -1.87
N SER A 253 3.90 -4.17 -2.50
CA SER A 253 2.45 -3.94 -2.47
C SER A 253 1.98 -3.12 -3.65
N ASN A 254 0.69 -3.23 -3.98
CA ASN A 254 -0.02 -2.35 -4.90
C ASN A 254 -1.33 -1.87 -4.28
N LEU A 255 -1.75 -0.66 -4.61
CA LEU A 255 -3.11 -0.18 -4.41
C LEU A 255 -3.89 -0.22 -5.72
N TYR A 256 -5.15 -0.58 -5.63
CA TYR A 256 -6.08 -0.59 -6.74
C TYR A 256 -7.23 0.36 -6.44
N ILE A 257 -7.53 1.22 -7.41
CA ILE A 257 -8.66 2.16 -7.38
C ILE A 257 -9.80 1.49 -8.14
N ILE A 258 -10.92 1.33 -7.49
CA ILE A 258 -12.14 0.76 -8.05
C ILE A 258 -13.17 1.89 -8.17
N GLU A 259 -13.66 2.15 -9.36
CA GLU A 259 -14.65 3.19 -9.62
C GLU A 259 -15.85 2.60 -10.41
N LYS A 260 -17.06 2.89 -9.93
CA LYS A 260 -18.29 2.50 -10.62
C LYS A 260 -18.36 3.25 -11.95
N SER A 261 -18.49 2.53 -13.04
CA SER A 261 -18.66 3.12 -14.37
C SER A 261 -20.00 3.86 -14.44
N CYS A 262 -20.00 5.07 -14.98
CA CYS A 262 -21.26 5.74 -15.28
C CYS A 262 -22.04 4.89 -16.27
N ALA A 263 -23.33 4.67 -16.03
CA ALA A 263 -24.21 4.09 -17.03
C ALA A 263 -24.20 5.02 -18.27
N SER A 264 -23.68 4.49 -19.38
CA SER A 264 -23.73 5.17 -20.68
C SER A 264 -25.15 5.20 -21.21
#